data_5956d4672c35ba12ed67c0c10c8723f8
#
_entry.id   5956d4672c35ba12ed67c0c10c8723f8
#
_cell.length_a   1.000
_cell.length_b   1.000
_cell.length_c   1.000
_cell.angle_alpha   90.00
_cell.angle_beta   90.00
_cell.angle_gamma   90.00
#
_symmetry.space_group_name_H-M   'P 1'
#
loop_
_entity.id
_entity.type
_entity.pdbx_description
1 polymer ?
#
loop_
_entity_poly.entity_id
_entity_poly.type
_entity_poly.pdbx_seq_one_letter_code
_entity_poly.pdbx_strand_id
1 'polypeptide(L)'
;MKAQLKKDYRNPKLYRWILIYAVYALLCVIVGIISNELLNMGIWLAVPLGGLYAVVFMPYSITETNNLQGGSGIIPILYITQIHQTGQPHKGLTVYYSIQAGKEQKRNFYPQDEQRFTAILKEINPNILIQLI
;
A
#
# COMPACT_ATOMS: atom_id res chain seq x y z
N MET A 1 8.60 -13.73 8.63
CA MET A 1 8.08 -13.10 7.38
C MET A 1 8.16 -14.11 6.25
N LYS A 2 7.03 -14.51 5.70
CA LYS A 2 6.99 -15.50 4.61
C LYS A 2 7.42 -14.96 3.26
N ALA A 3 7.07 -13.73 2.92
CA ALA A 3 7.40 -13.12 1.64
C ALA A 3 7.42 -11.60 1.72
N GLN A 4 8.29 -11.02 0.90
CA GLN A 4 8.30 -9.58 0.61
C GLN A 4 8.06 -9.38 -0.87
N LEU A 5 7.18 -8.44 -1.21
CA LEU A 5 6.78 -8.14 -2.57
C LEU A 5 7.01 -6.66 -2.85
N LYS A 6 7.81 -6.36 -3.86
CA LYS A 6 8.10 -4.98 -4.26
C LYS A 6 6.87 -4.29 -4.83
N LYS A 7 6.76 -2.98 -4.57
CA LYS A 7 5.73 -2.12 -5.15
C LYS A 7 6.12 -1.70 -6.57
N ASP A 8 5.11 -1.50 -7.40
CA ASP A 8 5.29 -0.95 -8.75
C ASP A 8 5.21 0.58 -8.73
N TYR A 9 6.37 1.23 -8.73
CA TYR A 9 6.46 2.70 -8.74
C TYR A 9 6.05 3.34 -10.07
N ARG A 10 5.84 2.55 -11.12
CA ARG A 10 5.31 3.05 -12.40
C ARG A 10 3.79 3.24 -12.36
N ASN A 11 3.14 2.74 -11.33
CA ASN A 11 1.70 2.96 -11.17
C ASN A 11 1.42 4.45 -10.88
N PRO A 12 0.57 5.12 -11.68
CA PRO A 12 0.31 6.55 -11.53
C PRO A 12 -0.37 6.91 -10.20
N LYS A 13 -1.13 6.00 -9.59
CA LYS A 13 -1.76 6.26 -8.29
C LYS A 13 -0.73 6.25 -7.16
N LEU A 14 0.22 5.33 -7.20
CA LEU A 14 1.31 5.29 -6.22
C LEU A 14 2.21 6.52 -6.37
N TYR A 15 2.55 6.88 -7.60
CA TYR A 15 3.33 8.07 -7.91
C TYR A 15 2.68 9.36 -7.41
N ARG A 16 1.36 9.48 -7.52
CA ARG A 16 0.61 10.64 -6.98
C ARG A 16 0.79 10.80 -5.47
N TRP A 17 0.76 9.72 -4.72
CA TRP A 17 1.00 9.77 -3.28
C TRP A 17 2.42 10.23 -2.93
N ILE A 18 3.42 9.74 -3.66
CA ILE A 18 4.80 10.20 -3.51
C ILE A 18 4.88 11.71 -3.76
N LEU A 19 4.27 12.19 -4.82
CA LEU A 19 4.25 13.61 -5.16
C LEU A 19 3.56 14.45 -4.09
N ILE A 20 2.41 14.01 -3.57
CA ILE A 20 1.66 14.71 -2.52
C ILE A 20 2.52 14.85 -1.26
N TYR A 21 3.16 13.78 -0.81
CA TYR A 21 4.03 13.85 0.37
C TYR A 21 5.26 14.72 0.15
N ALA A 22 5.85 14.67 -1.04
CA ALA A 22 7.00 15.52 -1.38
C ALA A 22 6.63 17.01 -1.39
N VAL A 23 5.50 17.37 -1.99
CA VAL A 23 5.00 18.76 -1.99
C VAL A 23 4.67 19.22 -0.58
N TYR A 24 4.03 18.39 0.21
CA TYR A 24 3.70 18.72 1.61
C TYR A 24 4.97 18.92 2.44
N ALA A 25 5.99 18.10 2.29
CA ALA A 25 7.28 18.30 2.95
C ALA A 25 7.93 19.61 2.56
N LEU A 26 7.90 19.96 1.26
CA LEU A 26 8.44 21.22 0.76
C LEU A 26 7.72 22.44 1.36
N LEU A 27 6.39 22.40 1.42
CA LEU A 27 5.59 23.46 2.04
C LEU A 27 5.92 23.62 3.53
N CYS A 28 6.09 22.53 4.27
CA CYS A 28 6.51 22.58 5.67
C CYS A 28 7.86 23.27 5.85
N VAL A 29 8.83 23.00 4.97
CA VAL A 29 10.14 23.65 4.99
C VAL A 29 10.01 25.15 4.71
N ILE A 30 9.27 25.53 3.68
CA ILE A 30 9.08 26.95 3.32
C ILE A 30 8.42 27.71 4.47
N VAL A 31 7.34 27.19 5.02
CA VAL A 31 6.63 27.83 6.14
C VAL A 31 7.53 27.91 7.38
N GLY A 32 8.30 26.87 7.69
CA GLY A 32 9.23 26.86 8.81
C GLY A 32 10.34 27.92 8.70
N ILE A 33 10.84 28.13 7.49
CA ILE A 33 11.86 29.17 7.24
C ILE A 33 11.25 30.58 7.37
N ILE A 34 10.08 30.80 6.77
CA ILE A 34 9.41 32.11 6.78
C ILE A 34 9.01 32.53 8.21
N SER A 35 8.46 31.57 8.98
CA SER A 35 8.01 31.81 10.35
C SER A 35 9.14 31.80 11.38
N ASN A 36 10.34 31.42 10.98
CA ASN A 36 11.52 31.26 11.86
C ASN A 36 11.28 30.25 13.02
N GLU A 37 10.42 29.28 12.80
CA GLU A 37 10.07 28.27 13.80
C GLU A 37 10.68 26.89 13.42
N LEU A 38 12.02 26.84 13.47
CA LEU A 38 12.77 25.65 13.04
C LEU A 38 12.45 24.38 13.85
N LEU A 39 12.15 24.53 15.15
CA LEU A 39 11.79 23.40 15.99
C LEU A 39 10.44 22.79 15.58
N ASN A 40 9.44 23.64 15.39
CA ASN A 40 8.11 23.20 14.94
C ASN A 40 8.15 22.62 13.51
N MET A 41 9.01 23.15 12.65
CA MET A 41 9.24 22.61 11.31
C MET A 41 9.66 21.13 11.36
N GLY A 42 10.58 20.77 12.26
CA GLY A 42 11.02 19.39 12.43
C GLY A 42 9.89 18.44 12.83
N ILE A 43 8.99 18.88 13.72
CA ILE A 43 7.82 18.11 14.15
C ILE A 43 6.84 17.94 13.00
N TRP A 44 6.54 18.99 12.26
CA TRP A 44 5.60 18.94 11.13
C TRP A 44 6.13 18.14 9.94
N LEU A 45 7.44 18.12 9.73
CA LEU A 45 8.09 17.31 8.69
C LEU A 45 8.03 15.81 8.98
N ALA A 46 7.91 15.40 10.24
CA ALA A 46 7.85 13.98 10.59
C ALA A 46 6.69 13.24 9.91
N VAL A 47 5.54 13.89 9.75
CA VAL A 47 4.36 13.30 9.09
C VAL A 47 4.58 13.03 7.61
N PRO A 48 4.92 14.02 6.76
CA PRO A 48 5.12 13.76 5.33
C PRO A 48 6.34 12.88 5.04
N LEU A 49 7.42 13.00 5.81
CA LEU A 49 8.59 12.14 5.64
C LEU A 49 8.31 10.69 6.05
N GLY A 50 7.56 10.48 7.13
CA GLY A 50 7.11 9.16 7.54
C GLY A 50 6.18 8.53 6.51
N GLY A 51 5.25 9.29 5.95
CA GLY A 51 4.38 8.84 4.85
C GLY A 51 5.15 8.50 3.59
N LEU A 52 6.10 9.34 3.21
CA LEU A 52 6.97 9.11 2.06
C LEU A 52 7.82 7.84 2.24
N TYR A 53 8.40 7.67 3.43
CA TYR A 53 9.14 6.45 3.77
C TYR A 53 8.28 5.20 3.63
N ALA A 54 7.06 5.22 4.18
CA ALA A 54 6.14 4.09 4.10
C ALA A 54 5.76 3.75 2.65
N VAL A 55 5.51 4.76 1.83
CA VAL A 55 5.13 4.55 0.42
C VAL A 55 6.30 4.02 -0.41
N VAL A 56 7.51 4.57 -0.21
CA VAL A 56 8.68 4.27 -1.06
C VAL A 56 9.42 3.02 -0.59
N PHE A 57 9.67 2.89 0.71
CA PHE A 57 10.60 1.88 1.23
C PHE A 57 9.92 0.66 1.84
N MET A 58 8.66 0.76 2.27
CA MET A 58 7.98 -0.40 2.83
C MET A 58 7.40 -1.28 1.71
N PRO A 59 7.92 -2.51 1.53
CA PRO A 59 7.32 -3.46 0.60
C PRO A 59 6.01 -4.01 1.17
N TYR A 60 5.21 -4.64 0.30
CA TYR A 60 4.16 -5.53 0.77
C TYR A 60 4.79 -6.76 1.38
N SER A 61 4.33 -7.17 2.54
CA SER A 61 4.87 -8.31 3.23
C SER A 61 3.77 -9.27 3.68
N ILE A 62 4.09 -10.55 3.71
CA ILE A 62 3.22 -11.59 4.24
C ILE A 62 3.89 -12.14 5.50
N THR A 63 3.17 -12.03 6.61
CA THR A 63 3.67 -12.49 7.92
C THR A 63 3.53 -13.99 8.06
N GLU A 64 4.24 -14.57 9.04
CA GLU A 64 4.13 -16.00 9.37
C GLU A 64 2.73 -16.38 9.84
N THR A 65 1.96 -15.43 10.36
CA THR A 65 0.56 -15.60 10.77
C THR A 65 -0.44 -15.43 9.62
N ASN A 66 0.01 -15.46 8.38
CA ASN A 66 -0.81 -15.34 7.17
C ASN A 66 -1.58 -14.01 7.08
N ASN A 67 -0.92 -12.91 7.44
CA ASN A 67 -1.45 -11.57 7.29
C ASN A 67 -0.72 -10.83 6.17
N LEU A 68 -1.48 -10.15 5.33
CA LEU A 68 -0.95 -9.26 4.31
C LEU A 68 -0.78 -7.85 4.90
N GLN A 69 0.44 -7.36 4.91
CA GLN A 69 0.79 -6.02 5.36
C GLN A 69 1.22 -5.16 4.17
N GLY A 70 0.74 -3.94 4.14
CA GLY A 70 1.15 -2.98 3.13
C GLY A 70 0.31 -1.73 3.16
N GLY A 71 0.95 -0.57 3.20
CA GLY A 71 0.24 0.69 3.36
C GLY A 71 -0.36 0.84 4.76
N SER A 72 -1.65 1.17 4.84
CA SER A 72 -2.32 1.58 6.08
C SER A 72 -3.01 0.44 6.82
N GLY A 73 -2.44 -0.75 6.90
CA GLY A 73 -3.06 -1.77 7.75
C GLY A 73 -2.73 -3.21 7.40
N ILE A 74 -3.33 -4.11 8.15
CA ILE A 74 -3.11 -5.55 8.08
C ILE A 74 -4.40 -6.21 7.62
N ILE A 75 -4.30 -7.08 6.61
CA ILE A 75 -5.41 -7.88 6.12
C ILE A 75 -5.10 -9.35 6.37
N PRO A 76 -5.90 -10.06 7.18
CA PRO A 76 -5.78 -11.51 7.30
C PRO A 76 -6.12 -12.17 5.95
N ILE A 77 -5.20 -12.95 5.40
CA ILE A 77 -5.36 -13.53 4.06
C ILE A 77 -6.53 -14.51 3.99
N LEU A 78 -6.86 -15.18 5.08
CA LEU A 78 -8.00 -16.09 5.16
C LEU A 78 -9.36 -15.39 4.99
N TYR A 79 -9.43 -14.08 5.21
CA TYR A 79 -10.64 -13.29 5.01
C TYR A 79 -10.76 -12.64 3.63
N ILE A 80 -9.76 -12.83 2.76
CA ILE A 80 -9.83 -12.37 1.38
C ILE A 80 -10.81 -13.23 0.61
N THR A 81 -11.79 -12.60 -0.02
CA THR A 81 -12.82 -13.29 -0.80
C THR A 81 -12.51 -13.33 -2.29
N GLN A 82 -12.05 -12.19 -2.83
CA GLN A 82 -11.77 -12.07 -4.26
C GLN A 82 -10.69 -11.03 -4.55
N ILE A 83 -10.05 -11.19 -5.69
CA ILE A 83 -9.05 -10.27 -6.21
C ILE A 83 -9.45 -9.89 -7.63
N HIS A 84 -9.62 -8.59 -7.88
CA HIS A 84 -9.87 -8.06 -9.21
C HIS A 84 -8.58 -7.51 -9.81
N GLN A 85 -8.23 -7.97 -10.99
CA GLN A 85 -7.07 -7.49 -11.75
C GLN A 85 -7.49 -7.16 -13.19
N THR A 86 -6.87 -6.16 -13.77
CA THR A 86 -7.21 -5.68 -15.13
C THR A 86 -6.43 -6.40 -16.22
N GLY A 87 -5.39 -7.15 -15.86
CA GLY A 87 -4.45 -7.72 -16.82
C GLY A 87 -3.58 -6.69 -17.56
N GLN A 88 -3.77 -5.39 -17.28
CA GLN A 88 -2.99 -4.31 -17.87
C GLN A 88 -1.78 -3.98 -16.99
N PRO A 89 -0.61 -3.73 -17.59
CA PRO A 89 0.60 -3.42 -16.83
C PRO A 89 0.42 -2.11 -16.04
N HIS A 90 0.98 -2.09 -14.83
CA HIS A 90 1.03 -0.91 -13.94
C HIS A 90 -0.33 -0.39 -13.45
N LYS A 91 -1.43 -1.12 -13.60
CA LYS A 91 -2.74 -0.70 -13.09
C LYS A 91 -3.05 -1.15 -11.66
N GLY A 92 -2.31 -2.12 -11.16
CA GLY A 92 -2.55 -2.68 -9.84
C GLY A 92 -3.75 -3.61 -9.79
N LEU A 93 -4.09 -4.04 -8.60
CA LEU A 93 -5.20 -4.94 -8.34
C LEU A 93 -5.98 -4.50 -7.10
N THR A 94 -7.22 -4.94 -7.00
CA THR A 94 -8.10 -4.66 -5.86
C THR A 94 -8.38 -5.96 -5.11
N VAL A 95 -8.07 -5.95 -3.82
CA VAL A 95 -8.33 -7.08 -2.92
C VAL A 95 -9.60 -6.78 -2.13
N TYR A 96 -10.56 -7.69 -2.20
CA TYR A 96 -11.80 -7.65 -1.42
C TYR A 96 -11.69 -8.62 -0.25
N TYR A 97 -12.03 -8.16 0.93
CA TYR A 97 -11.97 -8.94 2.16
C TYR A 97 -13.11 -8.58 3.10
N SER A 98 -13.49 -9.51 3.95
CA SER A 98 -14.56 -9.33 4.92
C SER A 98 -14.11 -9.81 6.29
N ILE A 99 -13.84 -8.87 7.19
CA ILE A 99 -13.50 -9.17 8.60
C ILE A 99 -14.76 -9.34 9.43
N GLN A 100 -15.80 -8.57 9.10
CA GLN A 100 -17.11 -8.65 9.76
C GLN A 100 -18.15 -9.17 8.80
N ALA A 101 -19.00 -10.09 9.26
CA ALA A 101 -20.10 -10.61 8.47
C ALA A 101 -20.98 -9.48 7.91
N GLY A 102 -21.23 -9.50 6.59
CA GLY A 102 -22.04 -8.52 5.88
C GLY A 102 -21.35 -7.22 5.49
N LYS A 103 -20.07 -7.03 5.85
CA LYS A 103 -19.28 -5.85 5.44
C LYS A 103 -18.07 -6.27 4.62
N GLU A 104 -18.19 -6.18 3.31
CA GLU A 104 -17.06 -6.34 2.41
C GLU A 104 -16.27 -5.02 2.31
N GLN A 105 -14.97 -5.10 2.50
CA GLN A 105 -14.03 -4.01 2.34
C GLN A 105 -13.14 -4.26 1.13
N LYS A 106 -12.61 -3.20 0.55
CA LYS A 106 -11.67 -3.29 -0.57
C LYS A 106 -10.43 -2.44 -0.34
N ARG A 107 -9.31 -2.91 -0.85
CA ARG A 107 -8.05 -2.18 -0.82
C ARG A 107 -7.27 -2.41 -2.11
N ASN A 108 -6.69 -1.36 -2.63
CA ASN A 108 -5.86 -1.42 -3.82
C ASN A 108 -4.41 -1.74 -3.46
N PHE A 109 -3.79 -2.61 -4.23
CA PHE A 109 -2.39 -2.97 -4.15
C PHE A 109 -1.71 -2.76 -5.49
N TYR A 110 -0.46 -2.39 -5.46
CA TYR A 110 0.36 -2.09 -6.65
C TYR A 110 1.66 -2.88 -6.61
N PRO A 111 1.60 -4.24 -6.62
CA PRO A 111 2.80 -5.06 -6.64
C PRO A 111 3.50 -4.98 -8.00
N GLN A 112 4.83 -5.10 -7.99
CA GLN A 112 5.61 -5.14 -9.21
C GLN A 112 5.32 -6.39 -10.04
N ASP A 113 5.08 -7.51 -9.38
CA ASP A 113 4.73 -8.79 -9.97
C ASP A 113 3.36 -9.24 -9.44
N GLU A 114 2.31 -8.92 -10.20
CA GLU A 114 0.93 -9.24 -9.82
C GLU A 114 0.66 -10.75 -9.82
N GLN A 115 1.29 -11.49 -10.73
CA GLN A 115 1.11 -12.93 -10.81
C GLN A 115 1.67 -13.63 -9.58
N ARG A 116 2.88 -13.24 -9.17
CA ARG A 116 3.50 -13.77 -7.96
C ARG A 116 2.70 -13.38 -6.71
N PHE A 117 2.22 -12.15 -6.65
CA PHE A 117 1.39 -11.67 -5.54
C PHE A 117 0.11 -12.50 -5.39
N THR A 118 -0.65 -12.67 -6.47
CA THR A 118 -1.88 -13.46 -6.46
C THR A 118 -1.62 -14.95 -6.20
N ALA A 119 -0.55 -15.50 -6.75
CA ALA A 119 -0.18 -16.90 -6.54
C ALA A 119 0.11 -17.20 -5.06
N ILE A 120 0.87 -16.35 -4.39
CA ILE A 120 1.18 -16.52 -2.96
C ILE A 120 -0.08 -16.41 -2.10
N LEU A 121 -0.95 -15.42 -2.37
CA LEU A 121 -2.21 -15.29 -1.63
C LEU A 121 -3.12 -16.50 -1.84
N LYS A 122 -3.19 -17.02 -3.06
CA LYS A 122 -4.01 -18.20 -3.39
C LYS A 122 -3.42 -19.50 -2.83
N GLU A 123 -2.12 -19.59 -2.67
CA GLU A 123 -1.47 -20.72 -1.99
C GLU A 123 -1.90 -20.79 -0.52
N ILE A 124 -1.97 -19.65 0.16
CA ILE A 124 -2.39 -19.56 1.57
C ILE A 124 -3.91 -19.74 1.72
N ASN A 125 -4.69 -19.15 0.82
CA ASN A 125 -6.14 -19.25 0.81
C ASN A 125 -6.65 -19.66 -0.58
N PRO A 126 -6.80 -20.96 -0.86
CA PRO A 126 -7.25 -21.46 -2.17
C PRO A 126 -8.65 -21.00 -2.57
N ASN A 127 -9.46 -20.54 -1.63
CA ASN A 127 -10.85 -20.11 -1.88
C ASN A 127 -10.94 -18.70 -2.50
N ILE A 128 -9.83 -18.00 -2.66
CA ILE A 128 -9.82 -16.68 -3.29
C ILE A 128 -10.22 -16.79 -4.77
N LEU A 129 -11.24 -16.02 -5.15
CA LEU A 129 -11.66 -15.87 -6.55
C LEU A 129 -10.83 -14.78 -7.22
N ILE A 130 -10.19 -15.13 -8.34
CA ILE A 130 -9.44 -14.16 -9.14
C ILE A 130 -10.29 -13.81 -10.35
N GLN A 131 -10.63 -12.51 -10.49
CA GLN A 131 -11.42 -12.00 -11.60
C GLN A 131 -10.58 -11.05 -12.45
N LEU A 132 -10.57 -11.28 -13.75
CA LEU A 132 -10.07 -10.35 -14.75
C LEU A 132 -11.19 -9.40 -15.16
N ILE A 133 -10.94 -8.12 -15.05
CA ILE A 133 -11.90 -7.08 -15.42
C ILE A 133 -11.51 -6.50 -16.78
#